data_1011fcdf948925b58aa246658b194196
#
_entry.id   1011fcdf948925b58aa246658b194196
#
_cell.length_a   1.000
_cell.length_b   1.000
_cell.length_c   1.000
_cell.angle_alpha   90.00
_cell.angle_beta   90.00
_cell.angle_gamma   90.00
#
_symmetry.space_group_name_H-M   'P 1'
#
loop_
_entity.id
_entity.type
_entity.pdbx_description
1 polymer ?
#
loop_
_entity_poly.entity_id
_entity_poly.type
_entity_poly.pdbx_seq_one_letter_code
_entity_poly.pdbx_strand_id
1 'polypeptide(L)'
;NHNANITIPYFTSVKGYGLYWDNAGRSHFEDTPEATTFSSEVAQGVDYYFLYSDGTQDGVIASIRQLTGQATMFPLWTMGHWQCRERYKTSDELCEVLDKYRELQIPLDGIVQDWQYWGCDSNWTAMDFMNPYYINKVGDPTWNKSLPDDLRPLAAEYVKKGLEPRIKSPQEMIDYVHSRNAH
;
A
#
# COMPACT_ATOMS: atom_id res chain seq x y z
N ASN A 1 14.82 13.17 0.28
CA ASN A 1 13.63 12.32 0.35
C ASN A 1 14.03 11.00 1.01
N HIS A 2 13.77 10.89 2.30
CA HIS A 2 13.94 9.63 3.00
C HIS A 2 12.61 8.88 2.93
N ASN A 3 12.49 7.98 1.96
CA ASN A 3 11.44 6.97 2.02
C ASN A 3 11.73 6.11 3.25
N ALA A 4 10.79 6.06 4.18
CA ALA A 4 10.90 5.19 5.33
C ALA A 4 10.95 3.73 4.86
N ASN A 5 11.96 3.00 5.33
CA ASN A 5 11.99 1.56 5.12
C ASN A 5 10.95 0.91 6.03
N ILE A 6 10.24 -0.08 5.51
CA ILE A 6 9.40 -0.95 6.33
C ILE A 6 10.32 -1.84 7.14
N THR A 7 10.21 -1.75 8.46
CA THR A 7 11.04 -2.51 9.38
C THR A 7 10.15 -3.30 10.34
N ILE A 8 10.41 -4.58 10.43
CA ILE A 8 9.81 -5.44 11.47
C ILE A 8 10.80 -5.45 12.63
N PRO A 9 10.36 -5.25 13.89
CA PRO A 9 11.26 -5.21 15.04
C PRO A 9 11.70 -6.63 15.45
N TYR A 10 12.28 -7.36 14.52
CA TYR A 10 12.71 -8.73 14.66
C TYR A 10 14.02 -8.95 13.91
N PHE A 11 14.94 -9.66 14.53
CA PHE A 11 16.15 -10.14 13.87
C PHE A 11 16.41 -11.62 14.14
N THR A 12 17.17 -12.23 13.26
CA THR A 12 17.74 -13.57 13.45
C THR A 12 19.26 -13.50 13.42
N SER A 13 19.90 -14.32 14.24
CA SER A 13 21.35 -14.50 14.26
C SER A 13 21.74 -15.81 13.59
N VAL A 14 22.85 -15.80 12.86
CA VAL A 14 23.48 -17.03 12.31
C VAL A 14 23.85 -18.06 13.39
N LYS A 15 23.80 -17.67 14.66
CA LYS A 15 23.99 -18.56 15.80
C LYS A 15 22.74 -19.34 16.20
N GLY A 16 21.66 -19.26 15.39
CA GLY A 16 20.42 -20.03 15.59
C GLY A 16 19.49 -19.49 16.68
N TYR A 17 19.47 -18.20 16.90
CA TYR A 17 18.50 -17.54 17.74
C TYR A 17 17.91 -16.31 17.07
N GLY A 18 16.79 -15.83 17.55
CA GLY A 18 16.15 -14.58 17.13
C GLY A 18 15.64 -13.80 18.33
N LEU A 19 15.35 -12.53 18.11
CA LEU A 19 14.71 -11.67 19.09
C LEU A 19 13.63 -10.85 18.41
N TYR A 20 12.45 -10.90 18.96
CA TYR A 20 11.31 -10.07 18.58
C TYR A 20 11.05 -9.05 19.68
N TRP A 21 11.13 -7.76 19.32
CA TRP A 21 10.93 -6.63 20.22
C TRP A 21 9.50 -6.13 20.11
N ASP A 22 8.67 -6.46 21.10
CA ASP A 22 7.23 -6.19 21.08
C ASP A 22 6.89 -4.95 21.91
N ASN A 23 7.38 -3.80 21.48
CA ASN A 23 7.09 -2.51 22.09
C ASN A 23 6.45 -1.57 21.07
N ALA A 24 5.28 -1.03 21.39
CA ALA A 24 4.50 -0.18 20.49
C ALA A 24 5.10 1.23 20.29
N GLY A 25 5.99 1.67 21.17
CA GLY A 25 6.62 2.99 21.08
C GLY A 25 7.72 3.04 20.00
N ARG A 26 8.06 4.26 19.59
CA ARG A 26 9.21 4.46 18.70
C ARG A 26 10.44 3.83 19.32
N SER A 27 11.06 2.91 18.60
CA SER A 27 12.18 2.12 19.06
C SER A 27 13.41 2.35 18.19
N HIS A 28 14.56 2.17 18.80
CA HIS A 28 15.87 2.24 18.14
C HIS A 28 16.60 0.92 18.34
N PHE A 29 17.20 0.42 17.25
CA PHE A 29 18.04 -0.77 17.25
C PHE A 29 19.46 -0.39 16.87
N GLU A 30 20.43 -0.85 17.64
CA GLU A 30 21.85 -0.65 17.38
C GLU A 30 22.62 -1.94 17.63
N ASP A 31 23.48 -2.31 16.70
CA ASP A 31 24.36 -3.46 16.83
C ASP A 31 25.82 -3.03 16.65
N THR A 32 26.58 -3.14 17.70
CA THR A 32 28.01 -2.79 17.74
C THR A 32 28.81 -4.00 18.16
N PRO A 33 30.17 -3.96 18.01
CA PRO A 33 31.03 -5.03 18.51
C PRO A 33 30.90 -5.28 20.02
N GLU A 34 30.49 -4.25 20.77
CA GLU A 34 30.38 -4.28 22.21
C GLU A 34 29.02 -4.78 22.69
N ALA A 35 27.97 -4.41 21.99
CA ALA A 35 26.60 -4.73 22.41
C ALA A 35 25.57 -4.60 21.28
N THR A 36 24.53 -5.44 21.35
CA THR A 36 23.28 -5.28 20.60
C THR A 36 22.25 -4.65 21.53
N THR A 37 21.70 -3.50 21.16
CA THR A 37 20.83 -2.70 22.00
C THR A 37 19.48 -2.45 21.31
N PHE A 38 18.40 -2.66 22.07
CA PHE A 38 17.09 -2.13 21.75
C PHE A 38 16.70 -1.08 22.80
N SER A 39 16.13 0.01 22.36
CA SER A 39 15.60 1.04 23.24
C SER A 39 14.31 1.60 22.69
N SER A 40 13.38 1.97 23.57
CA SER A 40 12.14 2.65 23.22
C SER A 40 12.07 4.00 23.93
N GLU A 41 11.54 5.02 23.25
CA GLU A 41 11.43 6.37 23.83
C GLU A 41 10.48 6.41 25.03
N VAL A 42 9.36 5.70 24.94
CA VAL A 42 8.36 5.62 26.00
C VAL A 42 7.76 4.20 26.03
N ALA A 43 7.79 3.59 27.20
CA ALA A 43 7.13 2.31 27.46
C ALA A 43 6.83 2.16 28.96
N GLN A 44 5.82 1.39 29.33
CA GLN A 44 5.55 1.02 30.72
C GLN A 44 6.48 -0.10 31.21
N GLY A 45 7.10 -0.80 30.29
CA GLY A 45 8.00 -1.92 30.55
C GLY A 45 8.68 -2.34 29.26
N VAL A 46 9.50 -3.37 29.37
CA VAL A 46 10.18 -3.99 28.21
C VAL A 46 9.44 -5.30 27.91
N ASP A 47 8.98 -5.44 26.68
CA ASP A 47 8.36 -6.67 26.18
C ASP A 47 9.16 -7.18 24.97
N TYR A 48 9.64 -8.42 25.06
CA TYR A 48 10.36 -9.05 23.98
C TYR A 48 10.29 -10.57 24.06
N TYR A 49 10.50 -11.23 22.94
CA TYR A 49 10.58 -12.69 22.85
C TYR A 49 11.96 -13.09 22.35
N PHE A 50 12.65 -13.87 23.17
CA PHE A 50 13.87 -14.55 22.73
C PHE A 50 13.49 -15.91 22.14
N LEU A 51 13.85 -16.10 20.88
CA LEU A 51 13.46 -17.26 20.07
C LEU A 51 14.67 -18.17 19.85
N TYR A 52 14.56 -19.36 20.36
CA TYR A 52 15.54 -20.41 20.16
C TYR A 52 14.81 -21.76 20.01
N SER A 53 15.29 -22.61 19.13
CA SER A 53 14.75 -23.97 18.95
C SER A 53 15.91 -24.98 18.92
N ASP A 54 16.32 -25.37 17.73
CA ASP A 54 17.33 -26.40 17.53
C ASP A 54 18.72 -25.83 17.12
N GLY A 55 18.90 -24.53 17.22
CA GLY A 55 20.11 -23.83 16.79
C GLY A 55 20.20 -23.57 15.29
N THR A 56 19.10 -23.83 14.55
CA THR A 56 19.02 -23.54 13.12
C THR A 56 18.17 -22.30 12.84
N GLN A 57 18.35 -21.69 11.66
CA GLN A 57 17.51 -20.58 11.21
C GLN A 57 16.07 -21.05 10.97
N ASP A 58 15.88 -22.23 10.45
CA ASP A 58 14.54 -22.82 10.24
C ASP A 58 13.79 -22.99 11.56
N GLY A 59 14.48 -23.42 12.61
CA GLY A 59 13.93 -23.51 13.96
C GLY A 59 13.53 -22.15 14.54
N VAL A 60 14.33 -21.11 14.31
CA VAL A 60 14.01 -19.72 14.72
C VAL A 60 12.79 -19.20 13.96
N ILE A 61 12.70 -19.44 12.65
CA ILE A 61 11.54 -19.08 11.84
C ILE A 61 10.29 -19.85 12.31
N ALA A 62 10.40 -21.12 12.62
CA ALA A 62 9.30 -21.89 13.18
C ALA A 62 8.83 -21.31 14.52
N SER A 63 9.75 -20.87 15.37
CA SER A 63 9.42 -20.26 16.67
C SER A 63 8.67 -18.94 16.53
N ILE A 64 9.12 -18.02 15.64
CA ILE A 64 8.36 -16.77 15.42
C ILE A 64 6.97 -17.05 14.83
N ARG A 65 6.82 -18.11 14.03
CA ARG A 65 5.53 -18.53 13.49
C ARG A 65 4.55 -19.05 14.55
N GLN A 66 5.04 -19.55 15.67
CA GLN A 66 4.19 -19.91 16.80
C GLN A 66 3.59 -18.67 17.47
N LEU A 67 4.30 -17.55 17.49
CA LEU A 67 3.82 -16.28 18.03
C LEU A 67 2.89 -15.55 17.07
N THR A 68 3.26 -15.47 15.80
CA THR A 68 2.59 -14.62 14.81
C THR A 68 1.57 -15.36 13.94
N GLY A 69 1.48 -16.67 14.08
CA GLY A 69 0.67 -17.53 13.21
C GLY A 69 1.39 -17.96 11.94
N GLN A 70 0.77 -18.82 11.18
CA GLN A 70 1.34 -19.35 9.95
C GLN A 70 1.18 -18.38 8.79
N ALA A 71 2.16 -18.34 7.86
CA ALA A 71 2.04 -17.59 6.63
C ALA A 71 0.96 -18.20 5.73
N THR A 72 0.12 -17.35 5.19
CA THR A 72 -0.82 -17.75 4.15
C THR A 72 -0.06 -18.02 2.85
N MET A 73 -0.42 -19.10 2.16
CA MET A 73 0.07 -19.33 0.80
C MET A 73 -0.59 -18.33 -0.13
N PHE A 74 0.21 -17.49 -0.76
CA PHE A 74 -0.30 -16.53 -1.73
C PHE A 74 -0.62 -17.22 -3.07
N PRO A 75 -1.66 -16.76 -3.79
CA PRO A 75 -1.89 -17.19 -5.16
C PRO A 75 -0.74 -16.76 -6.09
N LEU A 76 -0.53 -17.51 -7.17
CA LEU A 76 0.63 -17.31 -8.05
C LEU A 76 0.69 -15.90 -8.66
N TRP A 77 -0.45 -15.29 -8.97
CA TRP A 77 -0.54 -13.95 -9.56
C TRP A 77 0.04 -12.85 -8.65
N THR A 78 0.11 -13.07 -7.34
CA THR A 78 0.74 -12.10 -6.42
C THR A 78 2.24 -11.97 -6.62
N MET A 79 2.87 -12.97 -7.25
CA MET A 79 4.30 -13.00 -7.59
C MET A 79 4.58 -12.43 -8.98
N GLY A 80 3.56 -12.02 -9.71
CA GLY A 80 3.67 -11.50 -11.05
C GLY A 80 3.96 -9.99 -11.10
N HIS A 81 3.71 -9.39 -12.27
CA HIS A 81 3.92 -7.96 -12.47
C HIS A 81 2.74 -7.14 -11.96
N TRP A 82 3.02 -6.21 -11.05
CA TRP A 82 2.08 -5.23 -10.53
C TRP A 82 2.44 -3.85 -11.05
N GLN A 83 1.58 -3.30 -11.88
CA GLN A 83 1.77 -1.95 -12.39
C GLN A 83 1.32 -0.93 -11.36
N CYS A 84 2.24 -0.08 -10.97
CA CYS A 84 2.00 1.06 -10.09
C CYS A 84 2.65 2.31 -10.66
N ARG A 85 2.11 3.45 -10.34
CA ARG A 85 2.78 4.75 -10.45
C ARG A 85 2.41 5.57 -9.22
N GLU A 86 3.10 6.66 -9.00
CA GLU A 86 2.88 7.52 -7.84
C GLU A 86 1.40 7.78 -7.59
N ARG A 87 0.67 7.99 -8.66
CA ARG A 87 -0.80 7.94 -8.69
C ARG A 87 -1.37 7.92 -10.10
N TYR A 88 -2.52 7.34 -10.25
CA TYR A 88 -3.43 7.59 -11.37
C TYR A 88 -4.39 8.70 -10.95
N LYS A 89 -4.54 9.74 -11.76
CA LYS A 89 -5.36 10.91 -11.41
C LYS A 89 -6.85 10.65 -11.49
N THR A 90 -7.25 9.68 -12.30
CA THR A 90 -8.63 9.30 -12.52
C THR A 90 -8.77 7.79 -12.72
N SER A 91 -9.97 7.27 -12.50
CA SER A 91 -10.30 5.89 -12.86
C SER A 91 -10.12 5.62 -14.35
N ASP A 92 -10.41 6.61 -15.19
CA ASP A 92 -10.24 6.49 -16.64
C ASP A 92 -8.76 6.30 -17.01
N GLU A 93 -7.85 7.06 -16.39
CA GLU A 93 -6.41 6.90 -16.60
C GLU A 93 -5.93 5.50 -16.18
N LEU A 94 -6.40 4.96 -15.06
CA LEU A 94 -6.08 3.61 -14.65
C LEU A 94 -6.58 2.57 -15.66
N CYS A 95 -7.82 2.71 -16.12
CA CYS A 95 -8.39 1.84 -17.14
C CYS A 95 -7.62 1.91 -18.47
N GLU A 96 -7.24 3.10 -18.90
CA GLU A 96 -6.46 3.30 -20.12
C GLU A 96 -5.08 2.62 -20.06
N VAL A 97 -4.41 2.72 -18.92
CA VAL A 97 -3.13 2.05 -18.71
C VAL A 97 -3.30 0.53 -18.77
N LEU A 98 -4.30 -0.02 -18.09
CA LEU A 98 -4.60 -1.45 -18.12
C LEU A 98 -4.94 -1.93 -19.54
N ASP A 99 -5.82 -1.20 -20.24
CA ASP A 99 -6.17 -1.51 -21.63
C ASP A 99 -4.94 -1.49 -22.54
N LYS A 100 -4.01 -0.53 -22.32
CA LYS A 100 -2.78 -0.44 -23.10
C LYS A 100 -1.84 -1.62 -22.89
N TYR A 101 -1.72 -2.13 -21.68
CA TYR A 101 -0.99 -3.37 -21.41
C TYR A 101 -1.58 -4.54 -22.21
N ARG A 102 -2.90 -4.65 -22.24
CA ARG A 102 -3.60 -5.73 -22.99
C ARG A 102 -3.48 -5.57 -24.50
N GLU A 103 -3.61 -4.34 -25.02
CA GLU A 103 -3.40 -4.04 -26.43
C GLU A 103 -2.00 -4.42 -26.91
N LEU A 104 -0.99 -4.09 -26.12
CA LEU A 104 0.40 -4.39 -26.41
C LEU A 104 0.80 -5.84 -26.08
N GLN A 105 -0.12 -6.65 -25.55
CA GLN A 105 0.13 -8.03 -25.12
C GLN A 105 1.26 -8.15 -24.08
N ILE A 106 1.43 -7.12 -23.25
CA ILE A 106 2.39 -7.15 -22.15
C ILE A 106 1.73 -7.85 -20.96
N PRO A 107 2.36 -8.89 -20.40
CA PRO A 107 1.84 -9.56 -19.20
C PRO A 107 1.70 -8.58 -18.02
N LEU A 108 0.56 -8.66 -17.33
CA LEU A 108 0.25 -7.88 -16.15
C LEU A 108 -0.68 -8.68 -15.26
N ASP A 109 -0.32 -8.84 -14.01
CA ASP A 109 -1.09 -9.59 -13.01
C ASP A 109 -1.92 -8.68 -12.12
N GLY A 110 -1.43 -7.50 -11.78
CA GLY A 110 -2.14 -6.54 -10.97
C GLY A 110 -1.88 -5.09 -11.34
N ILE A 111 -2.81 -4.22 -10.96
CA ILE A 111 -2.67 -2.78 -11.07
C ILE A 111 -3.01 -2.12 -9.74
N VAL A 112 -2.19 -1.17 -9.30
CA VAL A 112 -2.33 -0.55 -7.99
C VAL A 112 -2.88 0.85 -8.11
N GLN A 113 -4.00 1.10 -7.46
CA GLN A 113 -4.42 2.46 -7.13
C GLN A 113 -3.66 2.89 -5.89
N ASP A 114 -2.72 3.79 -6.06
CA ASP A 114 -1.85 4.30 -5.01
C ASP A 114 -2.47 5.52 -4.29
N TRP A 115 -1.67 6.23 -3.52
CA TRP A 115 -2.08 7.36 -2.72
C TRP A 115 -2.82 8.46 -3.50
N GLN A 116 -3.40 9.42 -2.79
CA GLN A 116 -4.36 10.38 -3.34
C GLN A 116 -5.53 9.66 -4.01
N TYR A 117 -6.25 8.90 -3.17
CA TYR A 117 -7.47 8.21 -3.59
C TYR A 117 -8.48 9.23 -4.08
N TRP A 118 -8.48 9.48 -5.33
CA TRP A 118 -9.37 10.30 -6.11
C TRP A 118 -10.44 11.03 -5.28
N GLY A 119 -10.14 12.10 -4.64
CA GLY A 119 -11.11 12.83 -3.87
C GLY A 119 -10.52 13.95 -3.08
N CYS A 120 -9.71 13.65 -2.15
CA CYS A 120 -9.21 14.66 -1.23
C CYS A 120 -7.86 14.26 -0.68
N ASP A 121 -6.86 15.10 -0.88
CA ASP A 121 -5.52 14.91 -0.30
C ASP A 121 -5.52 14.88 1.22
N SER A 122 -6.53 15.47 1.85
CA SER A 122 -6.62 15.56 3.31
C SER A 122 -7.32 14.39 3.96
N ASN A 123 -7.91 13.49 3.19
CA ASN A 123 -8.65 12.35 3.72
C ASN A 123 -8.15 11.03 3.14
N TRP A 124 -7.10 10.50 3.70
CA TRP A 124 -6.46 9.26 3.29
C TRP A 124 -7.34 8.01 3.42
N THR A 125 -8.46 8.09 4.11
CA THR A 125 -9.38 6.97 4.30
C THR A 125 -10.60 7.02 3.40
N ALA A 126 -10.85 8.15 2.75
CA ALA A 126 -11.93 8.29 1.81
C ALA A 126 -11.44 7.88 0.42
N MET A 127 -11.63 6.63 0.06
CA MET A 127 -11.68 6.24 -1.33
C MET A 127 -12.94 6.83 -1.95
N ASP A 128 -12.82 8.05 -2.41
CA ASP A 128 -13.85 8.62 -3.27
C ASP A 128 -13.48 8.26 -4.71
N PHE A 129 -14.22 7.31 -5.28
CA PHE A 129 -14.20 7.03 -6.72
C PHE A 129 -14.87 8.20 -7.40
N MET A 130 -14.16 9.19 -7.42
CA MET A 130 -14.38 10.56 -7.57
C MET A 130 -15.17 11.03 -8.74
N ASN A 131 -15.45 10.23 -9.55
CA ASN A 131 -15.74 10.71 -10.84
C ASN A 131 -17.05 11.41 -11.02
N PRO A 132 -18.20 10.88 -10.56
CA PRO A 132 -19.42 11.67 -10.55
C PRO A 132 -19.30 12.87 -9.60
N TYR A 133 -18.49 12.73 -8.54
CA TYR A 133 -18.36 13.77 -7.52
C TYR A 133 -17.57 14.97 -7.98
N TYR A 134 -16.43 14.78 -8.61
CA TYR A 134 -15.65 15.90 -9.09
C TYR A 134 -16.35 16.65 -10.22
N ILE A 135 -16.95 15.90 -11.13
CA ILE A 135 -17.64 16.48 -12.26
C ILE A 135 -18.88 17.25 -11.81
N ASN A 136 -19.66 16.67 -10.91
CA ASN A 136 -20.90 17.30 -10.45
C ASN A 136 -20.68 18.44 -9.43
N LYS A 137 -19.51 18.51 -8.80
CA LYS A 137 -19.21 19.49 -7.78
C LYS A 137 -18.20 20.57 -8.23
N VAL A 138 -17.72 20.49 -9.45
CA VAL A 138 -16.92 21.58 -10.03
C VAL A 138 -17.75 22.85 -10.04
N GLY A 139 -17.31 23.83 -9.27
CA GLY A 139 -18.05 25.07 -9.06
C GLY A 139 -18.64 25.22 -7.65
N ASP A 140 -18.69 24.17 -6.84
CA ASP A 140 -18.95 24.30 -5.42
C ASP A 140 -17.71 24.86 -4.71
N PRO A 141 -17.79 26.09 -4.12
CA PRO A 141 -16.62 26.72 -3.52
C PRO A 141 -16.07 25.98 -2.30
N THR A 142 -16.85 25.12 -1.66
CA THR A 142 -16.41 24.32 -0.52
C THR A 142 -15.62 23.09 -0.98
N TRP A 143 -16.01 22.53 -2.10
CA TRP A 143 -15.41 21.36 -2.68
C TRP A 143 -14.13 21.67 -3.47
N ASN A 144 -14.10 22.75 -4.25
CA ASN A 144 -12.91 23.21 -4.96
C ASN A 144 -11.69 23.44 -4.07
N LYS A 145 -11.90 23.66 -2.76
CA LYS A 145 -10.80 23.85 -1.80
C LYS A 145 -10.10 22.54 -1.44
N SER A 146 -10.78 21.41 -1.55
CA SER A 146 -10.24 20.09 -1.21
C SER A 146 -9.65 19.35 -2.42
N LEU A 147 -9.89 19.83 -3.64
CA LEU A 147 -9.38 19.21 -4.84
C LEU A 147 -7.92 19.61 -5.07
N PRO A 148 -7.01 18.64 -5.28
CA PRO A 148 -5.63 18.92 -5.67
C PRO A 148 -5.54 19.89 -6.86
N ASP A 149 -4.59 20.81 -6.80
CA ASP A 149 -4.46 21.89 -7.80
C ASP A 149 -4.30 21.37 -9.22
N ASP A 150 -3.64 20.26 -9.39
CA ASP A 150 -3.40 19.64 -10.69
C ASP A 150 -4.61 18.85 -11.24
N LEU A 151 -5.59 18.54 -10.40
CA LEU A 151 -6.84 17.89 -10.81
C LEU A 151 -7.94 18.87 -11.20
N ARG A 152 -7.87 20.13 -10.74
CA ARG A 152 -8.87 21.15 -11.06
C ARG A 152 -9.05 21.42 -12.55
N PRO A 153 -7.97 21.56 -13.36
CA PRO A 153 -8.10 21.73 -14.80
C PRO A 153 -8.75 20.53 -15.48
N LEU A 154 -8.42 19.32 -15.04
CA LEU A 154 -8.97 18.08 -15.57
C LEU A 154 -10.48 17.97 -15.28
N ALA A 155 -10.88 18.21 -14.04
CA ALA A 155 -12.29 18.22 -13.65
C ALA A 155 -13.10 19.27 -14.43
N ALA A 156 -12.55 20.46 -14.62
CA ALA A 156 -13.19 21.50 -15.41
C ALA A 156 -13.33 21.11 -16.90
N GLU A 157 -12.37 20.37 -17.43
CA GLU A 157 -12.42 19.85 -18.81
C GLU A 157 -13.54 18.80 -18.97
N TYR A 158 -13.67 17.87 -18.02
CA TYR A 158 -14.75 16.88 -18.02
C TYR A 158 -16.13 17.57 -18.04
N VAL A 159 -16.33 18.54 -17.14
CA VAL A 159 -17.59 19.31 -17.10
C VAL A 159 -17.85 20.05 -18.41
N LYS A 160 -16.83 20.74 -18.93
CA LYS A 160 -16.96 21.53 -20.17
C LYS A 160 -17.30 20.66 -21.37
N LYS A 161 -16.77 19.45 -21.42
CA LYS A 161 -17.02 18.49 -22.51
C LYS A 161 -18.23 17.60 -22.28
N GLY A 162 -18.88 17.67 -21.12
CA GLY A 162 -19.97 16.77 -20.75
C GLY A 162 -19.55 15.31 -20.68
N LEU A 163 -18.29 15.06 -20.31
CA LEU A 163 -17.77 13.70 -20.19
C LEU A 163 -18.20 13.10 -18.88
N GLU A 164 -18.55 11.82 -18.94
CA GLU A 164 -18.76 10.99 -17.75
C GLU A 164 -17.65 9.96 -17.64
N PRO A 165 -17.22 9.66 -16.41
CA PRO A 165 -16.21 8.64 -16.18
C PRO A 165 -16.74 7.24 -16.47
N ARG A 166 -15.85 6.37 -16.89
CA ARG A 166 -16.15 4.96 -17.21
C ARG A 166 -16.54 4.18 -15.96
N ILE A 167 -15.98 4.52 -14.82
CA ILE A 167 -16.12 3.79 -13.55
C ILE A 167 -16.74 4.73 -12.51
N LYS A 168 -17.77 4.27 -11.82
CA LYS A 168 -18.55 5.08 -10.86
C LYS A 168 -18.52 4.52 -9.43
N SER A 169 -17.92 3.37 -9.23
CA SER A 169 -17.83 2.76 -7.90
C SER A 169 -16.60 1.86 -7.76
N PRO A 170 -16.16 1.55 -6.52
CA PRO A 170 -15.11 0.57 -6.26
C PRO A 170 -15.39 -0.79 -6.90
N GLN A 171 -16.64 -1.25 -6.82
CA GLN A 171 -17.02 -2.55 -7.37
C GLN A 171 -16.88 -2.56 -8.89
N GLU A 172 -17.34 -1.51 -9.57
CA GLU A 172 -17.18 -1.40 -11.03
C GLU A 172 -15.70 -1.40 -11.44
N MET A 173 -14.81 -0.79 -10.63
CA MET A 173 -13.38 -0.82 -10.90
C MET A 173 -12.82 -2.23 -10.77
N ILE A 174 -13.15 -2.94 -9.70
CA ILE A 174 -12.74 -4.33 -9.48
C ILE A 174 -13.22 -5.21 -10.64
N ASP A 175 -14.48 -5.09 -10.99
CA ASP A 175 -15.10 -5.87 -12.08
C ASP A 175 -14.42 -5.56 -13.43
N TYR A 176 -14.11 -4.28 -13.68
CA TYR A 176 -13.39 -3.88 -14.88
C TYR A 176 -11.99 -4.50 -14.93
N VAL A 177 -11.22 -4.40 -13.85
CA VAL A 177 -9.86 -4.94 -13.77
C VAL A 177 -9.89 -6.47 -13.95
N HIS A 178 -10.81 -7.17 -13.27
CA HIS A 178 -10.98 -8.61 -13.40
C HIS A 178 -11.39 -9.01 -14.83
N SER A 179 -12.24 -8.22 -15.51
CA SER A 179 -12.61 -8.47 -16.90
C SER A 179 -11.44 -8.43 -17.88
N ARG A 180 -10.34 -7.84 -17.47
CA ARG A 180 -9.06 -7.75 -18.19
C ARG A 180 -8.02 -8.78 -17.73
N ASN A 181 -8.42 -9.80 -16.94
CA ASN A 181 -7.52 -10.78 -16.34
C ASN A 181 -6.37 -10.14 -15.54
N ALA A 182 -6.70 -9.17 -14.69
CA ALA A 182 -5.80 -8.54 -13.72
C ALA A 182 -6.47 -8.42 -12.35
N HIS A 183 -5.70 -8.08 -11.31
CA HIS A 183 -6.14 -7.94 -9.93
C HIS A 183 -5.84 -6.56 -9.36
#